data_561c47d35f265ef4fc7f2e20ae8f670a
#
_entry.id   561c47d35f265ef4fc7f2e20ae8f670a
#
_cell.length_a   1.000
_cell.length_b   1.000
_cell.length_c   1.000
_cell.angle_alpha   90.00
_cell.angle_beta   90.00
_cell.angle_gamma   90.00
#
_symmetry.space_group_name_H-M   'P 1'
#
loop_
_entity.id
_entity.type
_entity.pdbx_description
1 polymer ?
#
loop_
_entity_poly.entity_id
_entity_poly.type
_entity_poly.pdbx_seq_one_letter_code
_entity_poly.pdbx_strand_id
1 'polypeptide(L)'
;MLIVLYLPLEKTMKLLIQNLIIASLSTSAMSEYVGLSFEYEEAGDDLWTMRLYADFTESTDQLTGVFADSQSSLYIRSENGFYQNPFGGPTSLSINPALFDVFPSLEYDSWVTIGSEDQIDNAMLVAGIDWSEFENGGDIEIDNGAWFATTDDIQTIAGNDLRVLIGQFTTYGWDSQIYGSINLVGQYGDLEPFAARDQYFGWVPGPSTIIVLGLAGIHTRRRRS
;
A
#
# COMPACT_ATOMS: atom_id res chain seq x y z
N MET A 1 25.51 -8.37 67.92
CA MET A 1 24.22 -9.06 67.74
C MET A 1 23.70 -8.72 66.34
N LEU A 2 23.91 -9.62 65.39
CA LEU A 2 23.58 -9.39 63.97
C LEU A 2 22.17 -9.91 63.76
N ILE A 3 21.23 -9.03 63.44
CA ILE A 3 19.85 -9.42 63.12
C ILE A 3 19.82 -9.66 61.60
N VAL A 4 19.80 -10.92 61.20
CA VAL A 4 19.58 -11.30 59.79
C VAL A 4 18.04 -11.30 59.58
N LEU A 5 17.52 -10.33 58.81
CA LEU A 5 16.12 -10.29 58.35
C LEU A 5 15.95 -11.32 57.25
N TYR A 6 15.31 -12.45 57.60
CA TYR A 6 14.82 -13.42 56.62
C TYR A 6 13.55 -12.88 55.96
N LEU A 7 13.65 -12.41 54.74
CA LEU A 7 12.47 -12.17 53.89
C LEU A 7 11.98 -13.51 53.32
N PRO A 8 10.69 -13.85 53.42
CA PRO A 8 10.22 -15.12 52.90
C PRO A 8 10.37 -15.16 51.37
N LEU A 9 10.92 -16.30 50.90
CA LEU A 9 11.26 -16.57 49.46
C LEU A 9 10.12 -16.26 48.50
N GLU A 10 8.88 -16.41 48.96
CA GLU A 10 7.67 -16.14 48.16
C GLU A 10 7.47 -14.67 47.77
N LYS A 11 7.85 -13.72 48.65
CA LYS A 11 7.78 -12.27 48.35
C LYS A 11 8.84 -11.85 47.35
N THR A 12 10.05 -12.43 47.45
CA THR A 12 11.17 -12.13 46.55
C THR A 12 10.91 -12.65 45.13
N MET A 13 10.27 -13.84 45.05
CA MET A 13 9.92 -14.45 43.75
C MET A 13 8.77 -13.69 43.06
N LYS A 14 7.76 -13.19 43.81
CA LYS A 14 6.69 -12.35 43.25
C LYS A 14 7.21 -11.01 42.74
N LEU A 15 8.18 -10.38 43.43
CA LEU A 15 8.80 -9.12 42.99
C LEU A 15 9.65 -9.32 41.72
N LEU A 16 10.36 -10.45 41.59
CA LEU A 16 11.14 -10.81 40.42
C LEU A 16 10.25 -11.10 39.20
N ILE A 17 9.14 -11.77 39.39
CA ILE A 17 8.17 -12.06 38.32
C ILE A 17 7.45 -10.77 37.86
N GLN A 18 7.09 -9.86 38.78
CA GLN A 18 6.52 -8.58 38.39
C GLN A 18 7.48 -7.70 37.64
N ASN A 19 8.77 -7.65 38.01
CA ASN A 19 9.77 -6.89 37.27
C ASN A 19 10.13 -7.53 35.89
N LEU A 20 10.05 -8.86 35.78
CA LEU A 20 10.25 -9.57 34.51
C LEU A 20 9.10 -9.34 33.53
N ILE A 21 7.86 -9.24 34.01
CA ILE A 21 6.65 -8.96 33.18
C ILE A 21 6.64 -7.51 32.70
N ILE A 22 7.14 -6.55 33.50
CA ILE A 22 7.22 -5.13 33.11
C ILE A 22 8.34 -4.91 32.08
N ALA A 23 9.44 -5.67 32.14
CA ALA A 23 10.54 -5.57 31.16
C ALA A 23 10.23 -6.19 29.79
N SER A 24 9.17 -7.00 29.67
CA SER A 24 8.78 -7.64 28.41
C SER A 24 7.68 -6.92 27.62
N LEU A 25 7.24 -5.73 28.04
CA LEU A 25 6.13 -4.99 27.42
C LEU A 25 6.54 -3.67 26.76
N SER A 26 7.84 -3.39 26.65
CA SER A 26 8.33 -2.30 25.79
C SER A 26 8.97 -2.85 24.52
N THR A 27 8.23 -3.58 23.70
CA THR A 27 8.49 -3.53 22.28
C THR A 27 7.96 -2.17 21.83
N SER A 28 8.85 -1.21 21.69
CA SER A 28 8.57 -0.04 20.86
C SER A 28 8.09 -0.61 19.53
N ALA A 29 6.85 -0.35 19.15
CA ALA A 29 6.42 -0.56 17.78
C ALA A 29 7.43 0.25 16.95
N MET A 30 8.27 -0.42 16.18
CA MET A 30 9.15 0.27 15.25
C MET A 30 8.26 0.69 14.10
N SER A 31 8.35 1.94 13.71
CA SER A 31 7.73 2.47 12.52
C SER A 31 8.19 1.68 11.32
N GLU A 32 7.26 1.15 10.51
CA GLU A 32 7.59 0.24 9.41
C GLU A 32 6.59 0.40 8.26
N TYR A 33 7.11 0.37 7.02
CA TYR A 33 6.31 0.09 5.83
C TYR A 33 5.97 -1.40 5.83
N VAL A 34 4.66 -1.71 5.74
CA VAL A 34 4.14 -3.08 5.86
C VAL A 34 4.06 -3.77 4.52
N GLY A 35 3.66 -3.04 3.47
CA GLY A 35 3.45 -3.62 2.14
C GLY A 35 2.42 -2.82 1.33
N LEU A 36 1.97 -3.42 0.24
CA LEU A 36 0.89 -2.88 -0.58
C LEU A 36 -0.42 -3.59 -0.27
N SER A 37 -1.51 -2.82 -0.19
CA SER A 37 -2.88 -3.33 -0.16
C SER A 37 -3.72 -2.70 -1.27
N PHE A 38 -4.86 -3.32 -1.58
CA PHE A 38 -5.78 -2.78 -2.57
C PHE A 38 -7.22 -3.13 -2.24
N GLU A 39 -8.13 -2.28 -2.69
CA GLU A 39 -9.58 -2.45 -2.60
C GLU A 39 -10.14 -2.51 -4.02
N TYR A 40 -11.15 -3.36 -4.23
CA TYR A 40 -11.89 -3.44 -5.50
C TYR A 40 -13.35 -3.10 -5.27
N GLU A 41 -13.91 -2.33 -6.20
CA GLU A 41 -15.34 -2.01 -6.23
C GLU A 41 -15.88 -2.07 -7.67
N GLU A 42 -17.16 -2.42 -7.80
CA GLU A 42 -17.89 -2.35 -9.06
C GLU A 42 -18.25 -0.88 -9.35
N ALA A 43 -17.82 -0.39 -10.50
CA ALA A 43 -18.02 0.99 -10.94
C ALA A 43 -19.24 1.16 -11.91
N GLY A 44 -19.97 0.08 -12.19
CA GLY A 44 -21.04 0.04 -13.16
C GLY A 44 -20.54 -0.11 -14.61
N ASP A 45 -21.47 -0.39 -15.54
CA ASP A 45 -21.16 -0.51 -16.98
C ASP A 45 -19.99 -1.48 -17.32
N ASP A 46 -19.89 -2.59 -16.57
CA ASP A 46 -18.80 -3.59 -16.66
C ASP A 46 -17.42 -3.02 -16.30
N LEU A 47 -17.36 -1.94 -15.53
CA LEU A 47 -16.13 -1.34 -15.00
C LEU A 47 -15.88 -1.80 -13.56
N TRP A 48 -14.61 -2.04 -13.25
CA TRP A 48 -14.11 -2.43 -11.92
C TRP A 48 -12.92 -1.56 -11.54
N THR A 49 -13.04 -0.90 -10.40
CA THR A 49 -12.05 0.04 -9.91
C THR A 49 -11.22 -0.60 -8.79
N MET A 50 -9.89 -0.51 -8.91
CA MET A 50 -8.92 -0.85 -7.87
C MET A 50 -8.31 0.42 -7.30
N ARG A 51 -8.32 0.57 -5.98
CA ARG A 51 -7.53 1.58 -5.27
C ARG A 51 -6.34 0.91 -4.61
N LEU A 52 -5.14 1.38 -4.91
CA LEU A 52 -3.87 0.83 -4.43
C LEU A 52 -3.30 1.71 -3.33
N TYR A 53 -2.86 1.09 -2.23
CA TYR A 53 -2.34 1.77 -1.05
C TYR A 53 -0.97 1.24 -0.63
N ALA A 54 -0.16 2.10 -0.02
CA ALA A 54 0.98 1.71 0.81
C ALA A 54 0.55 1.70 2.27
N ASP A 55 0.77 0.58 2.97
CA ASP A 55 0.37 0.37 4.36
C ASP A 55 1.56 0.57 5.31
N PHE A 56 1.27 1.14 6.50
CA PHE A 56 2.23 1.50 7.52
C PHE A 56 1.81 1.04 8.90
N THR A 57 2.73 1.03 9.85
CA THR A 57 2.44 0.69 11.25
C THR A 57 2.06 1.90 12.11
N GLU A 58 2.49 3.10 11.72
CA GLU A 58 2.27 4.32 12.50
C GLU A 58 1.59 5.41 11.67
N SER A 59 0.71 6.16 12.32
CA SER A 59 -0.08 7.22 11.67
C SER A 59 0.74 8.43 11.19
N THR A 60 1.97 8.54 11.62
CA THR A 60 2.92 9.61 11.26
C THR A 60 3.88 9.23 10.14
N ASP A 61 3.81 7.97 9.68
CA ASP A 61 4.62 7.50 8.55
C ASP A 61 4.16 8.15 7.25
N GLN A 62 5.06 8.29 6.30
CA GLN A 62 4.83 9.04 5.08
C GLN A 62 5.29 8.28 3.84
N LEU A 63 4.44 8.22 2.83
CA LEU A 63 4.82 7.91 1.47
C LEU A 63 5.06 9.22 0.73
N THR A 64 6.28 9.48 0.31
CA THR A 64 6.61 10.72 -0.41
C THR A 64 6.73 10.53 -1.91
N GLY A 65 6.88 9.30 -2.40
CA GLY A 65 6.96 9.10 -3.84
C GLY A 65 6.95 7.65 -4.30
N VAL A 66 6.60 7.51 -5.55
CA VAL A 66 6.72 6.29 -6.36
C VAL A 66 7.69 6.61 -7.48
N PHE A 67 8.67 5.75 -7.72
CA PHE A 67 9.75 6.05 -8.64
C PHE A 67 10.22 4.85 -9.46
N ALA A 68 10.91 5.13 -10.54
CA ALA A 68 11.71 4.18 -11.31
C ALA A 68 13.09 4.78 -11.59
N ASP A 69 14.10 3.95 -11.61
CA ASP A 69 15.47 4.32 -11.97
C ASP A 69 16.18 3.16 -12.70
N SER A 70 17.44 3.36 -13.05
CA SER A 70 18.25 2.38 -13.79
C SER A 70 18.46 1.04 -13.06
N GLN A 71 18.12 0.93 -11.79
CA GLN A 71 18.23 -0.30 -11.00
C GLN A 71 16.90 -1.07 -10.92
N SER A 72 15.76 -0.36 -10.99
CA SER A 72 14.44 -0.93 -10.89
C SER A 72 13.44 -0.08 -11.66
N SER A 73 12.95 -0.60 -12.79
CA SER A 73 11.80 -0.05 -13.50
C SER A 73 10.51 -0.31 -12.73
N LEU A 74 9.46 0.41 -13.06
CA LEU A 74 8.13 0.12 -12.53
C LEU A 74 7.16 -0.17 -13.68
N TYR A 75 6.13 -0.96 -13.39
CA TYR A 75 5.00 -1.16 -14.28
C TYR A 75 3.71 -1.37 -13.51
N ILE A 76 2.58 -0.92 -14.10
CA ILE A 76 1.22 -1.21 -13.68
C ILE A 76 0.44 -1.59 -14.93
N ARG A 77 -0.18 -2.77 -14.94
CA ARG A 77 -0.81 -3.37 -16.11
C ARG A 77 -2.21 -3.82 -15.84
N SER A 78 -3.04 -3.77 -16.87
CA SER A 78 -4.39 -4.32 -16.87
C SER A 78 -4.57 -5.28 -18.05
N GLU A 79 -5.17 -6.46 -17.81
CA GLU A 79 -5.42 -7.43 -18.88
C GLU A 79 -6.35 -6.91 -19.97
N ASN A 80 -7.32 -6.05 -19.60
CA ASN A 80 -8.30 -5.48 -20.53
C ASN A 80 -8.09 -3.98 -20.79
N GLY A 81 -6.93 -3.43 -20.39
CA GLY A 81 -6.63 -2.01 -20.46
C GLY A 81 -7.27 -1.19 -19.35
N PHE A 82 -6.88 0.06 -19.25
CA PHE A 82 -7.40 1.00 -18.27
C PHE A 82 -8.52 1.86 -18.85
N TYR A 83 -9.57 2.07 -18.06
CA TYR A 83 -10.58 3.05 -18.39
C TYR A 83 -10.00 4.46 -18.19
N GLN A 84 -10.13 5.30 -19.23
CA GLN A 84 -9.72 6.71 -19.21
C GLN A 84 -10.91 7.60 -19.59
N ASN A 85 -11.19 8.58 -18.75
CA ASN A 85 -12.25 9.54 -18.99
C ASN A 85 -11.70 10.77 -19.72
N PRO A 86 -12.35 11.26 -20.80
CA PRO A 86 -11.85 12.40 -21.57
C PRO A 86 -11.81 13.74 -20.79
N PHE A 87 -12.41 13.80 -19.59
CA PHE A 87 -12.40 14.96 -18.70
C PHE A 87 -11.46 14.79 -17.50
N GLY A 88 -10.80 13.65 -17.39
CA GLY A 88 -9.81 13.34 -16.38
C GLY A 88 -8.37 13.49 -16.87
N GLY A 89 -7.53 12.57 -16.46
CA GLY A 89 -6.13 12.51 -16.89
C GLY A 89 -5.29 11.57 -16.01
N PRO A 90 -4.01 11.42 -16.30
CA PRO A 90 -3.18 10.34 -15.76
C PRO A 90 -2.84 10.48 -14.28
N THR A 91 -3.18 11.62 -13.67
CA THR A 91 -2.89 11.91 -12.27
C THR A 91 -4.08 12.55 -11.58
N SER A 92 -4.18 12.41 -10.26
CA SER A 92 -5.22 13.06 -9.45
C SER A 92 -5.26 14.60 -9.59
N LEU A 93 -4.19 15.23 -10.06
CA LEU A 93 -4.17 16.67 -10.39
C LEU A 93 -5.15 17.05 -11.50
N SER A 94 -5.55 16.09 -12.34
CA SER A 94 -6.51 16.32 -13.43
C SER A 94 -7.94 15.96 -13.05
N ILE A 95 -8.18 15.41 -11.89
CA ILE A 95 -9.50 15.01 -11.41
C ILE A 95 -10.18 16.20 -10.75
N ASN A 96 -11.24 16.71 -11.38
CA ASN A 96 -12.02 17.84 -10.88
C ASN A 96 -13.37 17.36 -10.30
N PRO A 97 -13.53 17.26 -8.97
CA PRO A 97 -14.75 16.75 -8.35
C PRO A 97 -15.99 17.62 -8.63
N ALA A 98 -15.82 18.89 -9.02
CA ALA A 98 -16.95 19.74 -9.43
C ALA A 98 -17.61 19.27 -10.74
N LEU A 99 -16.98 18.38 -11.48
CA LEU A 99 -17.51 17.82 -12.73
C LEU A 99 -18.31 16.52 -12.51
N PHE A 100 -18.25 15.88 -11.34
CA PHE A 100 -18.89 14.59 -11.09
C PHE A 100 -20.41 14.62 -11.26
N ASP A 101 -21.07 15.69 -10.86
CA ASP A 101 -22.53 15.86 -11.06
C ASP A 101 -22.93 15.90 -12.55
N VAL A 102 -22.02 16.33 -13.44
CA VAL A 102 -22.28 16.45 -14.90
C VAL A 102 -21.72 15.25 -15.66
N PHE A 103 -20.59 14.72 -15.21
CA PHE A 103 -19.90 13.58 -15.79
C PHE A 103 -19.61 12.54 -14.72
N PRO A 104 -20.61 11.77 -14.24
CA PRO A 104 -20.42 10.80 -13.14
C PRO A 104 -19.36 9.75 -13.43
N SER A 105 -19.15 9.39 -14.70
CA SER A 105 -18.12 8.43 -15.09
C SER A 105 -16.68 8.91 -14.85
N LEU A 106 -16.46 10.20 -14.56
CA LEU A 106 -15.17 10.74 -14.17
C LEU A 106 -14.71 10.23 -12.79
N GLU A 107 -15.64 9.85 -11.91
CA GLU A 107 -15.31 9.24 -10.61
C GLU A 107 -14.52 7.94 -10.75
N TYR A 108 -14.66 7.28 -11.90
CA TYR A 108 -14.03 5.98 -12.18
C TYR A 108 -12.80 6.08 -13.10
N ASP A 109 -12.31 7.29 -13.35
CA ASP A 109 -11.11 7.48 -14.16
C ASP A 109 -9.88 6.80 -13.54
N SER A 110 -8.92 6.40 -14.37
CA SER A 110 -7.68 5.79 -13.88
C SER A 110 -6.58 6.85 -13.76
N TRP A 111 -5.98 6.95 -12.60
CA TRP A 111 -4.95 7.95 -12.30
C TRP A 111 -4.02 7.50 -11.18
N VAL A 112 -2.81 8.10 -11.12
CA VAL A 112 -1.85 7.94 -10.03
C VAL A 112 -1.85 9.12 -9.09
N THR A 113 -1.41 8.90 -7.84
CA THR A 113 -1.35 9.94 -6.81
C THR A 113 -0.32 9.64 -5.72
N ILE A 114 -0.16 10.59 -4.82
CA ILE A 114 0.33 10.42 -3.45
C ILE A 114 -0.75 11.00 -2.53
N GLY A 115 -1.59 10.15 -1.96
CA GLY A 115 -2.56 10.46 -0.91
C GLY A 115 -3.81 11.25 -1.31
N SER A 116 -3.76 12.12 -2.31
CA SER A 116 -4.91 12.95 -2.71
C SER A 116 -5.72 12.30 -3.83
N GLU A 117 -7.06 12.36 -3.73
CA GLU A 117 -7.97 11.75 -4.71
C GLU A 117 -8.32 12.67 -5.89
N ASP A 118 -8.08 13.96 -5.77
CA ASP A 118 -8.44 14.96 -6.77
C ASP A 118 -7.45 16.15 -6.80
N GLN A 119 -7.78 17.19 -7.56
CA GLN A 119 -6.92 18.37 -7.74
C GLN A 119 -6.95 19.36 -6.57
N ILE A 120 -7.85 19.19 -5.58
CA ILE A 120 -8.02 20.16 -4.49
C ILE A 120 -6.92 19.96 -3.46
N ASP A 121 -6.18 21.03 -3.16
CA ASP A 121 -5.06 21.03 -2.22
C ASP A 121 -4.04 19.88 -2.49
N ASN A 122 -3.85 19.55 -3.78
CA ASN A 122 -2.97 18.48 -4.21
C ASN A 122 -1.61 19.04 -4.63
N ALA A 123 -0.58 18.74 -3.84
CA ALA A 123 0.80 19.20 -4.03
C ALA A 123 1.67 18.18 -4.79
N MET A 124 1.07 17.16 -5.41
CA MET A 124 1.82 16.16 -6.15
C MET A 124 2.58 16.78 -7.34
N LEU A 125 3.76 16.26 -7.60
CA LEU A 125 4.62 16.62 -8.73
C LEU A 125 4.93 15.35 -9.54
N VAL A 126 5.23 15.54 -10.82
CA VAL A 126 5.64 14.47 -11.75
C VAL A 126 6.94 14.87 -12.42
N ALA A 127 7.86 13.91 -12.58
CA ALA A 127 9.12 14.11 -13.24
C ALA A 127 9.47 12.92 -14.15
N GLY A 128 9.83 13.20 -15.41
CA GLY A 128 10.41 12.22 -16.33
C GLY A 128 9.45 11.17 -16.89
N ILE A 129 8.12 11.36 -16.80
CA ILE A 129 7.13 10.37 -17.23
C ILE A 129 6.38 10.89 -18.46
N ASP A 130 6.25 10.03 -19.47
CA ASP A 130 5.35 10.18 -20.59
C ASP A 130 4.08 9.35 -20.32
N TRP A 131 2.95 10.02 -20.16
CA TRP A 131 1.67 9.40 -19.84
C TRP A 131 0.84 8.99 -21.07
N SER A 132 1.35 9.23 -22.28
CA SER A 132 0.55 9.08 -23.51
C SER A 132 -0.01 7.68 -23.71
N GLU A 133 0.72 6.63 -23.34
CA GLU A 133 0.25 5.25 -23.40
C GLU A 133 -0.90 5.02 -22.40
N PHE A 134 -0.71 5.43 -21.15
CA PHE A 134 -1.70 5.28 -20.08
C PHE A 134 -2.97 6.10 -20.36
N GLU A 135 -2.85 7.34 -20.84
CA GLU A 135 -4.01 8.18 -21.24
C GLU A 135 -4.81 7.59 -22.40
N ASN A 136 -4.22 6.70 -23.19
CA ASN A 136 -4.90 5.93 -24.23
C ASN A 136 -5.41 4.56 -23.75
N GLY A 137 -5.41 4.31 -22.44
CA GLY A 137 -5.90 3.07 -21.82
C GLY A 137 -4.88 1.93 -21.78
N GLY A 138 -3.62 2.20 -22.16
CA GLY A 138 -2.52 1.24 -22.10
C GLY A 138 -1.88 1.16 -20.71
N ASP A 139 -0.82 0.37 -20.62
CA ASP A 139 -0.08 0.11 -19.38
C ASP A 139 0.75 1.33 -18.95
N ILE A 140 1.09 1.40 -17.66
CA ILE A 140 2.13 2.28 -17.13
C ILE A 140 3.44 1.49 -17.14
N GLU A 141 4.43 1.95 -17.88
CA GLU A 141 5.78 1.38 -17.90
C GLU A 141 6.81 2.53 -17.82
N ILE A 142 7.61 2.54 -16.76
CA ILE A 142 8.55 3.63 -16.48
C ILE A 142 9.90 3.05 -16.11
N ASP A 143 10.94 3.43 -16.85
CA ASP A 143 12.33 3.06 -16.59
C ASP A 143 13.08 4.13 -15.79
N ASN A 144 12.65 5.41 -15.91
CA ASN A 144 13.24 6.52 -15.19
C ASN A 144 12.24 7.66 -15.04
N GLY A 145 11.73 7.87 -13.84
CA GLY A 145 10.74 8.89 -13.55
C GLY A 145 10.14 8.72 -12.17
N ALA A 146 9.32 9.66 -11.76
CA ALA A 146 8.65 9.61 -10.46
C ALA A 146 7.39 10.48 -10.44
N TRP A 147 6.44 10.12 -9.58
CA TRP A 147 5.44 11.04 -9.03
C TRP A 147 5.62 11.09 -7.52
N PHE A 148 5.54 12.28 -6.95
CA PHE A 148 5.91 12.51 -5.57
C PHE A 148 5.27 13.76 -4.97
N ALA A 149 5.23 13.83 -3.64
CA ALA A 149 4.92 15.04 -2.87
C ALA A 149 5.99 15.23 -1.78
N THR A 150 6.12 16.45 -1.27
CA THR A 150 7.13 16.75 -0.25
C THR A 150 6.65 16.29 1.14
N THR A 151 7.59 16.02 2.03
CA THR A 151 7.30 15.59 3.42
C THR A 151 6.53 16.62 4.24
N ASP A 152 6.49 17.88 3.79
CA ASP A 152 5.73 18.94 4.44
C ASP A 152 4.23 18.89 4.10
N ASP A 153 3.85 18.06 3.13
CA ASP A 153 2.49 17.96 2.67
C ASP A 153 1.71 16.88 3.42
N ILE A 154 0.52 17.26 3.92
CA ILE A 154 -0.32 16.37 4.72
C ILE A 154 -0.79 15.13 3.95
N GLN A 155 -0.88 15.23 2.62
CA GLN A 155 -1.32 14.11 1.75
C GLN A 155 -0.35 12.91 1.80
N THR A 156 0.91 13.12 2.19
CA THR A 156 1.91 12.05 2.30
C THR A 156 1.75 11.18 3.54
N ILE A 157 1.01 11.67 4.55
CA ILE A 157 0.91 11.07 5.89
C ILE A 157 -0.11 9.93 5.89
N ALA A 158 0.27 8.78 6.45
CA ALA A 158 -0.59 7.59 6.54
C ALA A 158 -1.88 7.81 7.35
N GLY A 159 -1.84 8.71 8.35
CA GLY A 159 -3.01 9.08 9.13
C GLY A 159 -3.58 7.94 9.96
N ASN A 160 -4.85 8.06 10.35
CA ASN A 160 -5.50 7.06 11.19
C ASN A 160 -5.77 5.74 10.47
N ASP A 161 -5.86 5.76 9.14
CA ASP A 161 -6.10 4.58 8.33
C ASP A 161 -4.83 3.77 8.10
N LEU A 162 -3.67 4.33 8.54
CA LEU A 162 -2.34 3.72 8.43
C LEU A 162 -1.94 3.40 6.98
N ARG A 163 -2.44 4.18 6.02
CA ARG A 163 -2.19 3.93 4.60
C ARG A 163 -2.18 5.22 3.77
N VAL A 164 -1.44 5.21 2.68
CA VAL A 164 -1.39 6.30 1.70
C VAL A 164 -1.82 5.78 0.33
N LEU A 165 -2.78 6.45 -0.31
CA LEU A 165 -3.26 6.10 -1.64
C LEU A 165 -2.16 6.37 -2.69
N ILE A 166 -1.93 5.39 -3.57
CA ILE A 166 -0.96 5.45 -4.67
C ILE A 166 -1.64 5.73 -6.02
N GLY A 167 -2.86 5.27 -6.17
CA GLY A 167 -3.62 5.46 -7.40
C GLY A 167 -4.95 4.74 -7.41
N GLN A 168 -5.78 5.12 -8.36
CA GLN A 168 -7.01 4.48 -8.74
C GLN A 168 -6.87 3.95 -10.17
N PHE A 169 -7.26 2.70 -10.38
CA PHE A 169 -7.10 2.01 -11.65
C PHE A 169 -8.40 1.28 -11.98
N THR A 170 -9.06 1.68 -13.03
CA THR A 170 -10.33 1.10 -13.47
C THR A 170 -10.11 0.31 -14.75
N THR A 171 -10.65 -0.90 -14.80
CA THR A 171 -10.54 -1.82 -15.94
C THR A 171 -11.89 -2.31 -16.39
N TYR A 172 -11.94 -2.93 -17.59
CA TYR A 172 -13.14 -3.52 -18.15
C TYR A 172 -13.24 -5.00 -17.79
N GLY A 173 -14.41 -5.42 -17.31
CA GLY A 173 -14.71 -6.81 -16.97
C GLY A 173 -14.33 -7.19 -15.55
N TRP A 174 -15.23 -7.94 -14.89
CA TRP A 174 -15.08 -8.37 -13.50
C TRP A 174 -13.90 -9.34 -13.27
N ASP A 175 -13.43 -10.01 -14.31
CA ASP A 175 -12.35 -10.98 -14.30
C ASP A 175 -11.01 -10.39 -14.78
N SER A 176 -11.00 -9.11 -15.17
CA SER A 176 -9.77 -8.42 -15.54
C SER A 176 -8.86 -8.21 -14.34
N GLN A 177 -7.60 -8.55 -14.51
CA GLN A 177 -6.60 -8.41 -13.45
C GLN A 177 -5.81 -7.13 -13.64
N ILE A 178 -5.60 -6.41 -12.52
CA ILE A 178 -4.67 -5.29 -12.43
C ILE A 178 -3.51 -5.74 -11.54
N TYR A 179 -2.30 -5.62 -12.05
CA TYR A 179 -1.09 -6.06 -11.35
C TYR A 179 0.12 -5.20 -11.72
N GLY A 180 1.14 -5.24 -10.87
CA GLY A 180 2.33 -4.45 -11.13
C GLY A 180 3.46 -4.68 -10.15
N SER A 181 4.55 -3.95 -10.41
CA SER A 181 5.70 -3.79 -9.54
C SER A 181 6.09 -2.33 -9.51
N ILE A 182 6.18 -1.76 -8.31
CA ILE A 182 6.49 -0.35 -8.10
C ILE A 182 7.59 -0.18 -7.06
N ASN A 183 8.27 0.97 -7.08
CA ASN A 183 9.26 1.32 -6.07
C ASN A 183 8.76 2.52 -5.29
N LEU A 184 8.88 2.45 -3.97
CA LEU A 184 8.36 3.43 -3.03
C LEU A 184 9.50 4.11 -2.28
N VAL A 185 9.30 5.38 -1.95
CA VAL A 185 10.17 6.14 -1.07
C VAL A 185 9.34 6.97 -0.11
N GLY A 186 9.82 7.10 1.11
CA GLY A 186 9.14 7.86 2.14
C GLY A 186 10.01 8.04 3.37
N GLN A 187 9.38 8.42 4.46
CA GLN A 187 10.02 8.50 5.77
C GLN A 187 9.09 8.05 6.87
N TYR A 188 9.65 7.53 7.92
CA TYR A 188 8.93 7.19 9.15
C TYR A 188 8.70 8.41 10.03
N GLY A 189 7.81 8.31 11.00
CA GLY A 189 7.47 9.41 11.91
C GLY A 189 8.65 9.95 12.72
N ASP A 190 9.74 9.20 12.86
CA ASP A 190 11.01 9.61 13.47
C ASP A 190 12.00 10.25 12.48
N LEU A 191 11.53 10.53 11.24
CA LEU A 191 12.28 11.14 10.12
C LEU A 191 13.33 10.22 9.48
N GLU A 192 13.38 8.93 9.84
CA GLU A 192 14.23 7.95 9.15
C GLU A 192 13.68 7.65 7.75
N PRO A 193 14.48 7.80 6.69
CA PRO A 193 14.02 7.54 5.33
C PRO A 193 13.92 6.04 5.06
N PHE A 194 12.97 5.64 4.23
CA PHE A 194 12.91 4.30 3.68
C PHE A 194 12.82 4.32 2.16
N ALA A 195 13.23 3.21 1.53
CA ALA A 195 12.97 2.91 0.14
C ALA A 195 12.63 1.41 0.01
N ALA A 196 11.51 1.11 -0.61
CA ALA A 196 11.08 -0.25 -0.89
C ALA A 196 11.02 -0.44 -2.41
N ARG A 197 11.87 -1.34 -2.93
CA ARG A 197 11.96 -1.63 -4.37
C ARG A 197 11.22 -2.91 -4.73
N ASP A 198 10.79 -3.00 -5.98
CA ASP A 198 10.17 -4.19 -6.56
C ASP A 198 8.97 -4.69 -5.74
N GLN A 199 8.12 -3.77 -5.27
CA GLN A 199 6.94 -4.08 -4.52
C GLN A 199 5.83 -4.57 -5.46
N TYR A 200 5.53 -5.86 -5.40
CA TYR A 200 4.52 -6.49 -6.25
C TYR A 200 3.13 -6.39 -5.63
N PHE A 201 2.13 -6.15 -6.48
CA PHE A 201 0.72 -6.20 -6.12
C PHE A 201 -0.10 -6.87 -7.24
N GLY A 202 -1.34 -7.21 -6.91
CA GLY A 202 -2.23 -7.94 -7.81
C GLY A 202 -2.10 -9.44 -7.68
N TRP A 203 -2.89 -10.17 -8.45
CA TRP A 203 -2.89 -11.63 -8.43
C TRP A 203 -1.90 -12.16 -9.48
N VAL A 204 -0.79 -12.72 -9.01
CA VAL A 204 0.09 -13.53 -9.87
C VAL A 204 -0.18 -14.99 -9.51
N PRO A 205 -0.72 -15.83 -10.42
CA PRO A 205 -0.84 -17.25 -10.15
C PRO A 205 0.54 -17.86 -10.02
N GLY A 206 1.04 -17.93 -8.78
CA GLY A 206 2.29 -18.65 -8.49
C GLY A 206 2.03 -20.15 -8.51
N PRO A 207 2.90 -20.96 -9.12
CA PRO A 207 2.77 -22.42 -9.14
C PRO A 207 2.81 -23.06 -7.74
N SER A 208 3.11 -22.30 -6.68
CA SER A 208 3.24 -22.80 -5.31
C SER A 208 1.97 -22.80 -4.48
N THR A 209 0.92 -22.05 -4.84
CA THR A 209 -0.29 -21.95 -4.01
C THR A 209 -1.17 -23.20 -4.09
N ILE A 210 -1.08 -23.99 -5.17
CA ILE A 210 -1.86 -25.24 -5.36
C ILE A 210 -1.27 -26.40 -4.55
N ILE A 211 0.03 -26.40 -4.24
CA ILE A 211 0.72 -27.51 -3.56
C ILE A 211 0.44 -27.52 -2.05
N VAL A 212 0.24 -26.37 -1.41
CA VAL A 212 0.02 -26.30 0.05
C VAL A 212 -1.39 -26.79 0.44
N LEU A 213 -2.39 -26.56 -0.37
CA LEU A 213 -3.75 -27.09 -0.12
C LEU A 213 -3.87 -28.60 -0.38
N GLY A 214 -3.07 -29.15 -1.30
CA GLY A 214 -3.03 -30.59 -1.61
C GLY A 214 -2.39 -31.44 -0.51
N LEU A 215 -1.41 -30.93 0.21
CA LEU A 215 -0.69 -31.69 1.26
C LEU A 215 -1.41 -31.71 2.60
N ALA A 216 -2.23 -30.71 2.90
CA ALA A 216 -3.05 -30.69 4.12
C ALA A 216 -4.19 -31.72 4.12
N GLY A 217 -4.64 -32.16 2.94
CA GLY A 217 -5.69 -33.16 2.78
C GLY A 217 -5.26 -34.63 2.94
N ILE A 218 -3.97 -34.94 2.88
CA ILE A 218 -3.47 -36.33 2.85
C ILE A 218 -3.16 -36.87 4.25
N HIS A 219 -3.06 -36.03 5.29
CA HIS A 219 -2.64 -36.47 6.64
C HIS A 219 -3.78 -36.85 7.60
N THR A 220 -5.05 -36.78 7.20
CA THR A 220 -6.18 -37.11 8.09
C THR A 220 -6.80 -38.48 7.87
N ARG A 221 -6.21 -39.36 7.07
CA ARG A 221 -6.78 -40.69 6.80
C ARG A 221 -5.84 -41.85 7.16
N ARG A 222 -5.43 -41.93 8.43
CA ARG A 222 -4.89 -43.21 9.01
C ARG A 222 -4.98 -43.17 10.52
N ARG A 223 -6.12 -43.64 11.07
CA ARG A 223 -6.27 -44.41 12.31
C ARG A 223 -7.72 -44.72 12.60
N ARG A 224 -8.18 -45.86 12.17
CA ARG A 224 -9.18 -46.69 12.85
C ARG A 224 -9.10 -48.10 12.29
N SER A 225 -8.48 -48.98 13.04
CA SER A 225 -8.80 -50.37 13.21
C SER A 225 -8.18 -50.84 14.52
#